data_fe36b36a756108b9950759227d2c4a29
#
_entry.id   fe36b36a756108b9950759227d2c4a29
#
_cell.length_a   1.000
_cell.length_b   1.000
_cell.length_c   1.000
_cell.angle_alpha   90.00
_cell.angle_beta   90.00
_cell.angle_gamma   90.00
#
_symmetry.space_group_name_H-M   'P 1'
#
loop_
_entity.id
_entity.type
_entity.pdbx_description
1 polymer ?
#
loop_
_entity_poly.entity_id
_entity_poly.type
_entity_poly.pdbx_seq_one_letter_code
_entity_poly.pdbx_strand_id
1 'polypeptide(L)'
;MMQLREQAERFGLKVQDKNVGSVDLSSRPYKVTVEGEEFLTHSIIVSTGAESIWLNAPGEAEQKGRGISTGATCDGAFFRDEEVMVIGGGDSACEEATFLTRFASKVTLVHRRDVFRASTIMYERVAKHPKIEIKTFRQVKEFLSDEKGLTGAVLEDPRDGSTEEIAVTGAFIAIGHTPITEFLGGQVATDDEGYIVHHEHTMTNVPGVFAAGDVVDTRYKQAITAAGMGCQAAMDAEKWLEENVH
;
A
#
# COMPACT_ATOMS: atom_id res chain seq x y z
N MET A 1 -15.16 -5.87 -6.90
CA MET A 1 -14.21 -6.94 -7.24
C MET A 1 -14.90 -8.20 -7.77
N MET A 2 -15.90 -8.78 -7.09
CA MET A 2 -16.60 -10.00 -7.57
C MET A 2 -17.14 -9.86 -8.99
N GLN A 3 -17.83 -8.77 -9.32
CA GLN A 3 -18.38 -8.53 -10.66
C GLN A 3 -17.31 -8.45 -11.77
N LEU A 4 -16.12 -7.91 -11.48
CA LEU A 4 -15.00 -7.86 -12.43
C LEU A 4 -14.45 -9.26 -12.70
N ARG A 5 -14.35 -10.11 -11.65
CA ARG A 5 -13.95 -11.50 -11.78
C ARG A 5 -14.95 -12.29 -12.63
N GLU A 6 -16.25 -12.20 -12.30
CA GLU A 6 -17.34 -12.86 -13.05
C GLU A 6 -17.37 -12.44 -14.52
N GLN A 7 -17.10 -11.16 -14.81
CA GLN A 7 -17.00 -10.67 -16.19
C GLN A 7 -15.82 -11.32 -16.92
N ALA A 8 -14.63 -11.34 -16.31
CA ALA A 8 -13.45 -11.93 -16.93
C ALA A 8 -13.59 -13.45 -17.15
N GLU A 9 -14.19 -14.18 -16.20
CA GLU A 9 -14.46 -15.61 -16.30
C GLU A 9 -15.41 -15.95 -17.46
N ARG A 10 -16.39 -15.07 -17.79
CA ARG A 10 -17.24 -15.22 -18.98
C ARG A 10 -16.46 -15.23 -20.29
N PHE A 11 -15.31 -14.56 -20.32
CA PHE A 11 -14.41 -14.53 -21.47
C PHE A 11 -13.30 -15.60 -21.41
N GLY A 12 -13.42 -16.56 -20.49
CA GLY A 12 -12.53 -17.71 -20.44
C GLY A 12 -11.36 -17.58 -19.47
N LEU A 13 -11.30 -16.53 -18.66
CA LEU A 13 -10.30 -16.42 -17.60
C LEU A 13 -10.46 -17.59 -16.62
N LYS A 14 -9.34 -18.25 -16.32
CA LYS A 14 -9.27 -19.27 -15.26
C LYS A 14 -8.56 -18.67 -14.06
N VAL A 15 -9.30 -18.42 -12.99
CA VAL A 15 -8.73 -17.93 -11.73
C VAL A 15 -8.33 -19.13 -10.88
N GLN A 16 -7.10 -19.11 -10.38
CA GLN A 16 -6.61 -20.04 -9.37
C GLN A 16 -6.36 -19.24 -8.09
N ASP A 17 -7.08 -19.57 -7.02
CA ASP A 17 -6.91 -18.96 -5.70
C ASP A 17 -5.71 -19.61 -4.99
N LYS A 18 -4.51 -19.41 -5.55
CA LYS A 18 -3.24 -20.00 -5.13
C LYS A 18 -2.13 -18.93 -5.16
N ASN A 19 -1.08 -19.18 -4.40
CA ASN A 19 0.08 -18.29 -4.35
C ASN A 19 1.17 -18.74 -5.35
N VAL A 20 1.72 -17.78 -6.08
CA VAL A 20 2.93 -17.96 -6.88
C VAL A 20 4.13 -17.97 -5.95
N GLY A 21 4.88 -19.06 -5.92
CA GLY A 21 6.06 -19.20 -5.06
C GLY A 21 7.33 -18.64 -5.71
N SER A 22 7.49 -18.83 -7.03
CA SER A 22 8.65 -18.33 -7.76
C SER A 22 8.38 -18.31 -9.28
N VAL A 23 9.26 -17.59 -10.00
CA VAL A 23 9.31 -17.63 -11.47
C VAL A 23 10.74 -17.89 -11.93
N ASP A 24 10.86 -18.51 -13.12
CA ASP A 24 12.14 -18.59 -13.85
C ASP A 24 11.95 -17.90 -15.21
N LEU A 25 12.59 -16.75 -15.33
CA LEU A 25 12.53 -15.86 -16.50
C LEU A 25 13.79 -15.95 -17.38
N SER A 26 14.64 -16.97 -17.17
CA SER A 26 15.91 -17.12 -17.90
C SER A 26 15.73 -17.51 -19.35
N SER A 27 14.66 -18.21 -19.69
CA SER A 27 14.36 -18.66 -21.07
C SER A 27 12.86 -18.80 -21.30
N ARG A 28 12.39 -18.59 -22.54
CA ARG A 28 10.98 -18.79 -22.93
C ARG A 28 10.73 -20.20 -23.49
N PRO A 29 9.59 -20.83 -23.20
CA PRO A 29 8.52 -20.32 -22.32
C PRO A 29 9.00 -20.19 -20.88
N TYR A 30 8.55 -19.10 -20.20
CA TYR A 30 8.85 -18.84 -18.79
C TYR A 30 8.16 -19.87 -17.89
N LYS A 31 8.74 -20.12 -16.71
CA LYS A 31 8.16 -21.02 -15.73
C LYS A 31 7.59 -20.23 -14.56
N VAL A 32 6.39 -20.58 -14.15
CA VAL A 32 5.72 -20.06 -12.96
C VAL A 32 5.43 -21.23 -12.03
N THR A 33 5.97 -21.19 -10.82
CA THR A 33 5.74 -22.22 -9.80
C THR A 33 4.64 -21.79 -8.86
N VAL A 34 3.56 -22.58 -8.81
CA VAL A 34 2.38 -22.35 -7.98
C VAL A 34 2.18 -23.55 -7.07
N GLU A 35 2.43 -23.39 -5.76
CA GLU A 35 2.31 -24.48 -4.76
C GLU A 35 3.04 -25.77 -5.15
N GLY A 36 4.18 -25.64 -5.83
CA GLY A 36 5.00 -26.78 -6.29
C GLY A 36 4.63 -27.34 -7.67
N GLU A 37 3.59 -26.83 -8.31
CA GLU A 37 3.22 -27.15 -9.69
C GLU A 37 3.84 -26.13 -10.65
N GLU A 38 4.43 -26.58 -11.77
CA GLU A 38 5.04 -25.71 -12.78
C GLU A 38 4.07 -25.44 -13.94
N PHE A 39 3.95 -24.16 -14.30
CA PHE A 39 3.22 -23.67 -15.47
C PHE A 39 4.19 -23.02 -16.44
N LEU A 40 4.01 -23.30 -17.73
CA LEU A 40 4.78 -22.67 -18.81
C LEU A 40 3.95 -21.58 -19.48
N THR A 41 4.58 -20.42 -19.71
CA THR A 41 3.92 -19.29 -20.36
C THR A 41 4.89 -18.49 -21.22
N HIS A 42 4.38 -17.86 -22.28
CA HIS A 42 5.15 -16.96 -23.13
C HIS A 42 5.14 -15.50 -22.64
N SER A 43 4.14 -15.13 -21.84
CA SER A 43 4.00 -13.78 -21.30
C SER A 43 3.49 -13.82 -19.85
N ILE A 44 3.88 -12.85 -19.05
CA ILE A 44 3.46 -12.70 -17.66
C ILE A 44 3.05 -11.25 -17.42
N ILE A 45 1.93 -11.01 -16.75
CA ILE A 45 1.56 -9.71 -16.19
C ILE A 45 1.64 -9.81 -14.67
N VAL A 46 2.56 -9.07 -14.07
CA VAL A 46 2.71 -8.97 -12.62
C VAL A 46 1.78 -7.89 -12.09
N SER A 47 0.77 -8.27 -11.32
CA SER A 47 -0.20 -7.35 -10.69
C SER A 47 -0.45 -7.71 -9.23
N THR A 48 0.63 -8.04 -8.53
CA THR A 48 0.63 -8.57 -7.16
C THR A 48 0.36 -7.49 -6.10
N GLY A 49 0.44 -6.21 -6.48
CA GLY A 49 0.16 -5.10 -5.59
C GLY A 49 1.29 -4.78 -4.60
N ALA A 50 0.94 -4.05 -3.57
CA ALA A 50 1.83 -3.69 -2.46
C ALA A 50 1.06 -3.81 -1.14
N GLU A 51 1.74 -4.31 -0.11
CA GLU A 51 1.19 -4.42 1.22
C GLU A 51 1.53 -3.19 2.06
N SER A 52 0.55 -2.71 2.84
CA SER A 52 0.80 -1.67 3.82
C SER A 52 1.68 -2.22 4.95
N ILE A 53 2.66 -1.42 5.38
CA ILE A 53 3.46 -1.74 6.56
C ILE A 53 2.62 -1.42 7.79
N TRP A 54 2.52 -2.39 8.71
CA TRP A 54 1.79 -2.28 9.96
C TRP A 54 2.75 -2.09 11.14
N LEU A 55 2.26 -1.53 12.24
CA LEU A 55 3.05 -1.35 13.46
C LEU A 55 3.24 -2.66 14.21
N ASN A 56 2.29 -3.59 14.05
CA ASN A 56 2.16 -4.83 14.83
C ASN A 56 2.05 -4.55 16.34
N ALA A 57 1.41 -3.43 16.68
CA ALA A 57 1.14 -3.05 18.05
C ALA A 57 -0.07 -3.82 18.61
N PRO A 58 -0.11 -4.10 19.91
CA PRO A 58 -1.29 -4.68 20.56
C PRO A 58 -2.57 -3.92 20.23
N GLY A 59 -3.67 -4.63 19.92
CA GLY A 59 -4.95 -4.06 19.53
C GLY A 59 -5.06 -3.63 18.07
N GLU A 60 -3.96 -3.60 17.29
CA GLU A 60 -3.98 -3.18 15.89
C GLU A 60 -4.77 -4.15 15.00
N ALA A 61 -4.50 -5.44 15.13
CA ALA A 61 -5.07 -6.45 14.26
C ALA A 61 -6.60 -6.52 14.34
N GLU A 62 -7.15 -6.38 15.53
CA GLU A 62 -8.59 -6.43 15.83
C GLU A 62 -9.34 -5.20 15.30
N GLN A 63 -8.62 -4.08 15.13
CA GLN A 63 -9.21 -2.80 14.72
C GLN A 63 -8.94 -2.45 13.24
N LYS A 64 -8.28 -3.31 12.46
CA LYS A 64 -8.13 -3.14 11.02
C LYS A 64 -9.50 -3.06 10.33
N GLY A 65 -9.79 -1.92 9.68
CA GLY A 65 -11.10 -1.63 9.09
C GLY A 65 -12.23 -1.32 10.10
N ARG A 66 -11.91 -1.21 11.40
CA ARG A 66 -12.84 -0.85 12.47
C ARG A 66 -12.35 0.33 13.31
N GLY A 67 -11.65 1.25 12.67
CA GLY A 67 -11.01 2.42 13.30
C GLY A 67 -9.56 2.58 12.88
N ILE A 68 -8.87 1.50 12.47
CA ILE A 68 -7.50 1.57 11.94
C ILE A 68 -7.50 1.33 10.44
N SER A 69 -6.88 2.26 9.70
CA SER A 69 -6.75 2.26 8.23
C SER A 69 -5.31 2.57 7.80
N THR A 70 -5.00 2.26 6.55
CA THR A 70 -3.75 2.64 5.87
C THR A 70 -4.00 3.56 4.67
N GLY A 71 -5.23 4.10 4.52
CA GLY A 71 -5.61 4.91 3.36
C GLY A 71 -6.56 6.05 3.72
N ALA A 72 -6.02 7.21 4.07
CA ALA A 72 -6.82 8.39 4.41
C ALA A 72 -7.76 8.82 3.27
N THR A 73 -7.33 8.67 2.02
CA THR A 73 -8.13 9.02 0.84
C THR A 73 -9.40 8.17 0.72
N CYS A 74 -9.32 6.89 1.10
CA CYS A 74 -10.44 5.96 1.03
C CYS A 74 -11.39 6.11 2.23
N ASP A 75 -10.81 6.20 3.44
CA ASP A 75 -11.57 6.03 4.67
C ASP A 75 -11.80 7.33 5.45
N GLY A 76 -11.09 8.41 5.13
CA GLY A 76 -11.15 9.66 5.88
C GLY A 76 -12.55 10.27 6.02
N ALA A 77 -13.43 10.04 5.04
CA ALA A 77 -14.80 10.55 5.07
C ALA A 77 -15.67 9.89 6.17
N PHE A 78 -15.30 8.72 6.67
CA PHE A 78 -16.00 8.03 7.76
C PHE A 78 -15.75 8.69 9.13
N PHE A 79 -14.70 9.51 9.26
CA PHE A 79 -14.29 10.17 10.50
C PHE A 79 -14.67 11.65 10.53
N ARG A 80 -15.86 11.98 9.99
CA ARG A 80 -16.35 13.36 9.98
C ARG A 80 -16.62 13.86 11.38
N ASP A 81 -16.02 15.05 11.70
CA ASP A 81 -16.11 15.73 13.00
C ASP A 81 -15.50 14.94 14.18
N GLU A 82 -14.75 13.86 13.89
CA GLU A 82 -14.07 13.02 14.86
C GLU A 82 -12.62 13.46 15.08
N GLU A 83 -12.01 13.03 16.18
CA GLU A 83 -10.57 13.16 16.42
C GLU A 83 -9.87 11.91 15.90
N VAL A 84 -8.84 12.11 15.07
CA VAL A 84 -8.07 11.02 14.48
C VAL A 84 -6.57 11.22 14.68
N MET A 85 -5.81 10.14 14.54
CA MET A 85 -4.35 10.23 14.49
C MET A 85 -3.79 9.66 13.19
N VAL A 86 -2.63 10.18 12.79
CA VAL A 86 -1.80 9.67 11.70
C VAL A 86 -0.45 9.28 12.26
N ILE A 87 0.02 8.09 11.95
CA ILE A 87 1.32 7.59 12.42
C ILE A 87 2.28 7.56 11.25
N GLY A 88 3.34 8.35 11.31
CA GLY A 88 4.35 8.42 10.26
C GLY A 88 5.21 9.68 10.34
N GLY A 89 6.10 9.85 9.38
CA GLY A 89 7.01 11.01 9.35
C GLY A 89 7.61 11.29 7.97
N GLY A 90 7.07 10.68 6.93
CA GLY A 90 7.37 10.96 5.52
C GLY A 90 6.33 11.88 4.89
N ASP A 91 6.53 12.17 3.59
CA ASP A 91 5.59 13.00 2.81
C ASP A 91 4.18 12.44 2.83
N SER A 92 4.01 11.12 2.67
CA SER A 92 2.70 10.46 2.74
C SER A 92 1.95 10.74 4.05
N ALA A 93 2.64 10.66 5.19
CA ALA A 93 2.02 10.95 6.49
C ALA A 93 1.56 12.41 6.60
N CYS A 94 2.34 13.35 6.07
CA CYS A 94 1.98 14.76 6.03
C CYS A 94 0.81 15.03 5.07
N GLU A 95 0.79 14.34 3.92
CA GLU A 95 -0.32 14.43 2.95
C GLU A 95 -1.61 13.88 3.54
N GLU A 96 -1.57 12.71 4.16
CA GLU A 96 -2.72 12.08 4.80
C GLU A 96 -3.24 12.92 5.97
N ALA A 97 -2.35 13.41 6.84
CA ALA A 97 -2.74 14.30 7.93
C ALA A 97 -3.44 15.56 7.41
N THR A 98 -2.90 16.18 6.35
CA THR A 98 -3.51 17.36 5.72
C THR A 98 -4.86 17.01 5.08
N PHE A 99 -4.95 15.87 4.40
CA PHE A 99 -6.20 15.43 3.76
C PHE A 99 -7.31 15.20 4.78
N LEU A 100 -7.01 14.55 5.90
CA LEU A 100 -7.96 14.24 6.97
C LEU A 100 -8.56 15.49 7.62
N THR A 101 -7.86 16.63 7.63
CA THR A 101 -8.40 17.89 8.17
C THR A 101 -9.66 18.37 7.46
N ARG A 102 -9.97 17.85 6.26
CA ARG A 102 -11.20 18.13 5.50
C ARG A 102 -12.44 17.51 6.16
N PHE A 103 -12.25 16.49 6.95
CA PHE A 103 -13.31 15.71 7.58
C PHE A 103 -13.22 15.80 9.10
N ALA A 104 -12.08 15.45 9.67
CA ALA A 104 -11.84 15.37 11.09
C ALA A 104 -11.91 16.74 11.78
N SER A 105 -12.33 16.74 13.02
CA SER A 105 -12.27 17.92 13.90
C SER A 105 -10.83 18.26 14.30
N LYS A 106 -10.03 17.21 14.56
CA LYS A 106 -8.61 17.31 14.93
C LYS A 106 -7.83 16.11 14.37
N VAL A 107 -6.59 16.35 13.97
CA VAL A 107 -5.64 15.31 13.53
C VAL A 107 -4.39 15.37 14.41
N THR A 108 -4.02 14.27 15.04
CA THR A 108 -2.77 14.15 15.79
C THR A 108 -1.74 13.40 14.94
N LEU A 109 -0.69 14.09 14.48
CA LEU A 109 0.40 13.47 13.72
C LEU A 109 1.47 12.96 14.68
N VAL A 110 1.60 11.65 14.77
CA VAL A 110 2.50 10.94 15.72
C VAL A 110 3.76 10.49 15.00
N HIS A 111 4.92 10.91 15.50
CA HIS A 111 6.21 10.52 14.96
C HIS A 111 7.21 10.11 16.05
N ARG A 112 7.89 8.98 15.84
CA ARG A 112 8.82 8.39 16.84
C ARG A 112 10.15 9.14 17.02
N ARG A 113 10.47 10.10 16.15
CA ARG A 113 11.70 10.90 16.16
C ARG A 113 11.35 12.39 16.22
N ASP A 114 12.34 13.24 16.35
CA ASP A 114 12.22 14.69 16.26
C ASP A 114 12.29 15.21 14.82
N VAL A 115 13.01 14.48 13.95
CA VAL A 115 13.22 14.85 12.54
C VAL A 115 12.31 14.02 11.63
N PHE A 116 11.48 14.73 10.87
CA PHE A 116 10.65 14.16 9.82
C PHE A 116 11.50 13.88 8.57
N ARG A 117 11.20 12.78 7.87
CA ARG A 117 11.76 12.51 6.53
C ARG A 117 11.01 13.26 5.44
N ALA A 118 9.88 13.85 5.76
CA ALA A 118 9.09 14.64 4.84
C ALA A 118 9.89 15.83 4.31
N SER A 119 9.58 16.26 3.10
CA SER A 119 10.11 17.49 2.52
C SER A 119 9.75 18.70 3.40
N THR A 120 10.61 19.71 3.41
CA THR A 120 10.39 20.92 4.21
C THR A 120 9.02 21.54 3.94
N ILE A 121 8.59 21.56 2.67
CA ILE A 121 7.30 22.12 2.26
C ILE A 121 6.14 21.34 2.90
N MET A 122 6.21 20.02 2.91
CA MET A 122 5.16 19.18 3.48
C MET A 122 5.12 19.29 5.00
N TYR A 123 6.27 19.28 5.65
CA TYR A 123 6.38 19.48 7.10
C TYR A 123 5.83 20.86 7.53
N GLU A 124 6.23 21.96 6.84
CA GLU A 124 5.71 23.29 7.15
C GLU A 124 4.20 23.42 6.99
N ARG A 125 3.63 22.70 6.01
CA ARG A 125 2.17 22.68 5.80
C ARG A 125 1.45 22.09 7.01
N VAL A 126 1.90 20.95 7.53
CA VAL A 126 1.28 20.31 8.70
C VAL A 126 1.57 21.10 9.98
N ALA A 127 2.78 21.64 10.15
CA ALA A 127 3.16 22.40 11.34
C ALA A 127 2.39 23.72 11.51
N LYS A 128 1.94 24.31 10.41
CA LYS A 128 1.15 25.56 10.41
C LYS A 128 -0.36 25.34 10.40
N HIS A 129 -0.80 24.08 10.30
CA HIS A 129 -2.23 23.78 10.12
C HIS A 129 -2.98 23.80 11.47
N PRO A 130 -4.08 24.59 11.63
CA PRO A 130 -4.75 24.79 12.91
C PRO A 130 -5.42 23.55 13.50
N LYS A 131 -5.74 22.56 12.66
CA LYS A 131 -6.35 21.28 13.09
C LYS A 131 -5.32 20.16 13.34
N ILE A 132 -4.03 20.39 13.07
CA ILE A 132 -2.99 19.36 13.21
C ILE A 132 -2.16 19.63 14.45
N GLU A 133 -2.12 18.67 15.37
CA GLU A 133 -1.19 18.62 16.49
C GLU A 133 -0.06 17.62 16.16
N ILE A 134 1.19 18.05 16.24
CA ILE A 134 2.35 17.17 16.01
C ILE A 134 2.89 16.68 17.36
N LYS A 135 2.98 15.37 17.51
CA LYS A 135 3.60 14.71 18.66
C LYS A 135 4.86 13.97 18.20
N THR A 136 6.01 14.55 18.49
CA THR A 136 7.34 13.93 18.27
C THR A 136 7.76 13.07 19.45
N PHE A 137 8.74 12.18 19.23
CA PHE A 137 9.19 11.20 20.23
C PHE A 137 8.03 10.40 20.82
N ARG A 138 7.08 10.01 19.94
CA ARG A 138 5.94 9.19 20.31
C ARG A 138 5.80 8.03 19.34
N GLN A 139 5.66 6.84 19.90
CA GLN A 139 5.30 5.62 19.18
C GLN A 139 4.06 5.01 19.81
N VAL A 140 3.26 4.30 19.01
CA VAL A 140 2.10 3.59 19.54
C VAL A 140 2.59 2.37 20.30
N LYS A 141 2.21 2.29 21.57
CA LYS A 141 2.47 1.14 22.44
C LYS A 141 1.35 0.12 22.34
N GLU A 142 0.11 0.60 22.35
CA GLU A 142 -1.09 -0.23 22.15
C GLU A 142 -2.26 0.61 21.67
N PHE A 143 -3.21 -0.01 21.00
CA PHE A 143 -4.48 0.56 20.60
C PHE A 143 -5.58 0.15 21.57
N LEU A 144 -6.42 1.12 21.97
CA LEU A 144 -7.53 0.93 22.89
C LEU A 144 -8.83 0.85 22.11
N SER A 145 -9.69 -0.08 22.47
CA SER A 145 -10.97 -0.28 21.77
C SER A 145 -12.06 -0.78 22.71
N ASP A 146 -13.30 -0.58 22.29
CA ASP A 146 -14.50 -1.17 22.92
C ASP A 146 -15.31 -1.97 21.89
N GLU A 147 -16.53 -2.34 22.22
CA GLU A 147 -17.44 -3.06 21.33
C GLU A 147 -17.78 -2.30 20.05
N LYS A 148 -17.66 -0.95 20.06
CA LYS A 148 -17.97 -0.08 18.91
C LYS A 148 -16.81 0.13 17.97
N GLY A 149 -15.56 -0.06 18.44
CA GLY A 149 -14.33 0.12 17.64
C GLY A 149 -13.22 0.81 18.43
N LEU A 150 -12.34 1.52 17.70
CA LEU A 150 -11.21 2.23 18.29
C LEU A 150 -11.67 3.37 19.19
N THR A 151 -11.12 3.46 20.40
CA THR A 151 -11.40 4.53 21.37
C THR A 151 -10.18 5.39 21.67
N GLY A 152 -8.98 4.91 21.37
CA GLY A 152 -7.75 5.64 21.64
C GLY A 152 -6.49 4.82 21.40
N ALA A 153 -5.38 5.37 21.87
CA ALA A 153 -4.10 4.69 21.88
C ALA A 153 -3.25 5.14 23.08
N VAL A 154 -2.43 4.23 23.57
CA VAL A 154 -1.33 4.55 24.48
C VAL A 154 -0.10 4.85 23.65
N LEU A 155 0.40 6.06 23.76
CA LEU A 155 1.66 6.49 23.16
C LEU A 155 2.79 6.39 24.18
N GLU A 156 3.98 5.98 23.73
CA GLU A 156 5.18 5.87 24.54
C GLU A 156 6.29 6.76 23.99
N ASP A 157 7.01 7.42 24.89
CA ASP A 157 8.25 8.10 24.54
C ASP A 157 9.39 7.05 24.52
N PRO A 158 10.04 6.79 23.37
CA PRO A 158 11.07 5.75 23.26
C PRO A 158 12.37 6.10 24.01
N ARG A 159 12.49 7.34 24.52
CA ARG A 159 13.71 7.79 25.22
C ARG A 159 13.70 7.46 26.71
N ASP A 160 12.53 7.49 27.34
CA ASP A 160 12.39 7.29 28.78
C ASP A 160 11.28 6.30 29.20
N GLY A 161 10.51 5.81 28.21
CA GLY A 161 9.42 4.86 28.43
C GLY A 161 8.16 5.50 29.04
N SER A 162 8.10 6.83 29.19
CA SER A 162 6.90 7.50 29.67
C SER A 162 5.74 7.33 28.70
N THR A 163 4.53 7.22 29.23
CA THR A 163 3.35 6.95 28.42
C THR A 163 2.30 8.05 28.58
N GLU A 164 1.55 8.30 27.52
CA GLU A 164 0.34 9.12 27.52
C GLU A 164 -0.77 8.42 26.74
N GLU A 165 -1.99 8.56 27.20
CA GLU A 165 -3.17 8.07 26.50
C GLU A 165 -3.80 9.22 25.69
N ILE A 166 -4.18 8.93 24.44
CA ILE A 166 -4.92 9.86 23.59
C ILE A 166 -6.24 9.21 23.17
N ALA A 167 -7.32 9.98 23.23
CA ALA A 167 -8.63 9.56 22.75
C ALA A 167 -8.73 9.89 21.26
N VAL A 168 -8.93 8.87 20.42
CA VAL A 168 -9.17 8.99 18.97
C VAL A 168 -10.08 7.87 18.52
N THR A 169 -10.95 8.15 17.56
CA THR A 169 -11.85 7.15 16.96
C THR A 169 -11.28 6.57 15.65
N GLY A 170 -10.24 7.19 15.11
CA GLY A 170 -9.56 6.76 13.89
C GLY A 170 -8.04 6.86 13.99
N ALA A 171 -7.34 5.86 13.45
CA ALA A 171 -5.89 5.83 13.32
C ALA A 171 -5.48 5.46 11.89
N PHE A 172 -4.59 6.24 11.30
CA PHE A 172 -4.09 6.04 9.94
C PHE A 172 -2.60 5.70 9.98
N ILE A 173 -2.26 4.50 9.54
CA ILE A 173 -0.88 4.00 9.55
C ILE A 173 -0.21 4.40 8.23
N ALA A 174 0.60 5.45 8.26
CA ALA A 174 1.27 6.05 7.10
C ALA A 174 2.80 5.89 7.17
N ILE A 175 3.26 4.65 7.37
CA ILE A 175 4.69 4.32 7.53
C ILE A 175 5.31 3.65 6.30
N GLY A 176 4.55 3.49 5.23
CA GLY A 176 4.98 2.99 3.94
C GLY A 176 4.25 1.73 3.48
N HIS A 177 4.66 1.26 2.31
CA HIS A 177 4.16 0.05 1.67
C HIS A 177 5.34 -0.77 1.19
N THR A 178 5.14 -2.08 1.04
CA THR A 178 6.12 -3.00 0.45
C THR A 178 5.50 -3.65 -0.78
N PRO A 179 6.04 -3.42 -1.99
CA PRO A 179 5.56 -4.09 -3.20
C PRO A 179 5.83 -5.59 -3.12
N ILE A 180 4.89 -6.40 -3.62
CA ILE A 180 4.99 -7.87 -3.57
C ILE A 180 5.79 -8.34 -4.79
N THR A 181 7.11 -8.35 -4.68
CA THR A 181 8.06 -8.69 -5.76
C THR A 181 9.04 -9.81 -5.40
N GLU A 182 9.00 -10.32 -4.16
CA GLU A 182 9.96 -11.30 -3.65
C GLU A 182 10.03 -12.58 -4.50
N PHE A 183 8.88 -13.08 -4.98
CA PHE A 183 8.78 -14.27 -5.83
C PHE A 183 9.50 -14.14 -7.19
N LEU A 184 9.82 -12.93 -7.62
CA LEU A 184 10.57 -12.66 -8.85
C LEU A 184 12.06 -12.96 -8.70
N GLY A 185 12.59 -13.11 -7.48
CA GLY A 185 13.99 -13.49 -7.21
C GLY A 185 15.01 -12.53 -7.80
N GLY A 186 14.67 -11.23 -7.96
CA GLY A 186 15.56 -10.21 -8.52
C GLY A 186 15.74 -10.28 -10.05
N GLN A 187 14.95 -11.08 -10.75
CA GLN A 187 15.05 -11.21 -12.22
C GLN A 187 14.40 -10.03 -12.97
N VAL A 188 13.52 -9.28 -12.31
CA VAL A 188 12.88 -8.07 -12.82
C VAL A 188 13.46 -6.85 -12.11
N ALA A 189 13.74 -5.78 -12.86
CA ALA A 189 14.29 -4.55 -12.31
C ALA A 189 13.28 -3.84 -11.40
N THR A 190 13.76 -3.41 -10.24
CA THR A 190 13.00 -2.62 -9.26
C THR A 190 13.74 -1.35 -8.90
N ASP A 191 13.02 -0.37 -8.38
CA ASP A 191 13.62 0.81 -7.76
C ASP A 191 14.17 0.52 -6.34
N ASP A 192 14.69 1.54 -5.68
CA ASP A 192 15.26 1.44 -4.33
C ASP A 192 14.21 1.07 -3.25
N GLU A 193 12.92 1.25 -3.53
CA GLU A 193 11.82 0.89 -2.64
C GLU A 193 11.20 -0.48 -2.98
N GLY A 194 11.71 -1.16 -4.04
CA GLY A 194 11.31 -2.48 -4.49
C GLY A 194 10.15 -2.50 -5.49
N TYR A 195 9.67 -1.35 -5.97
CA TYR A 195 8.63 -1.27 -7.01
C TYR A 195 9.20 -1.63 -8.37
N ILE A 196 8.43 -2.39 -9.17
CA ILE A 196 8.86 -2.76 -10.53
C ILE A 196 8.95 -1.51 -11.39
N VAL A 197 10.05 -1.39 -12.14
CA VAL A 197 10.27 -0.29 -13.08
C VAL A 197 9.86 -0.72 -14.48
N HIS A 198 9.02 0.08 -15.14
CA HIS A 198 8.72 -0.09 -16.56
C HIS A 198 9.92 0.29 -17.42
N HIS A 199 10.20 -0.50 -18.45
CA HIS A 199 11.22 -0.20 -19.44
C HIS A 199 10.58 0.45 -20.69
N GLU A 200 9.51 -0.14 -21.21
CA GLU A 200 8.74 0.38 -22.34
C GLU A 200 7.24 0.13 -22.09
N HIS A 201 6.42 1.19 -22.08
CA HIS A 201 5.00 1.12 -21.73
C HIS A 201 4.79 0.40 -20.37
N THR A 202 4.08 -0.73 -20.36
CA THR A 202 3.90 -1.55 -19.16
C THR A 202 4.88 -2.73 -19.07
N MET A 203 5.76 -2.89 -20.07
CA MET A 203 6.77 -3.95 -20.10
C MET A 203 7.92 -3.64 -19.15
N THR A 204 8.41 -4.66 -18.48
CA THR A 204 9.59 -4.61 -17.61
C THR A 204 10.90 -4.70 -18.45
N ASN A 205 12.04 -4.80 -17.78
CA ASN A 205 13.32 -5.11 -18.43
C ASN A 205 13.40 -6.52 -19.03
N VAL A 206 12.43 -7.40 -18.74
CA VAL A 206 12.36 -8.77 -19.27
C VAL A 206 11.31 -8.81 -20.37
N PRO A 207 11.68 -9.13 -21.64
CA PRO A 207 10.76 -9.15 -22.77
C PRO A 207 9.58 -10.09 -22.57
N GLY A 208 8.33 -9.60 -22.72
CA GLY A 208 7.11 -10.36 -22.50
C GLY A 208 6.69 -10.47 -21.04
N VAL A 209 7.39 -9.79 -20.12
CA VAL A 209 6.99 -9.61 -18.73
C VAL A 209 6.52 -8.18 -18.50
N PHE A 210 5.28 -8.01 -18.12
CA PHE A 210 4.60 -6.73 -17.91
C PHE A 210 4.25 -6.56 -16.43
N ALA A 211 4.03 -5.33 -15.98
CA ALA A 211 3.63 -5.07 -14.61
C ALA A 211 2.58 -3.95 -14.54
N ALA A 212 1.63 -4.07 -13.59
CA ALA A 212 0.52 -3.14 -13.45
C ALA A 212 0.00 -3.07 -12.01
N GLY A 213 -0.60 -1.93 -11.67
CA GLY A 213 -1.19 -1.68 -10.36
C GLY A 213 -0.17 -1.27 -9.30
N ASP A 214 -0.49 -1.50 -8.03
CA ASP A 214 0.28 -0.96 -6.92
C ASP A 214 1.71 -1.52 -6.82
N VAL A 215 2.04 -2.59 -7.54
CA VAL A 215 3.42 -3.12 -7.63
C VAL A 215 4.36 -2.21 -8.43
N VAL A 216 3.82 -1.26 -9.20
CA VAL A 216 4.55 -0.22 -9.96
C VAL A 216 4.13 1.21 -9.58
N ASP A 217 2.94 1.38 -8.98
CA ASP A 217 2.40 2.69 -8.62
C ASP A 217 2.93 3.14 -7.27
N THR A 218 3.92 4.03 -7.28
CA THR A 218 4.49 4.61 -6.06
C THR A 218 3.66 5.78 -5.53
N ARG A 219 2.63 6.25 -6.28
CA ARG A 219 1.97 7.52 -5.99
C ARG A 219 0.49 7.40 -5.63
N TYR A 220 -0.33 6.83 -6.51
CA TYR A 220 -1.80 6.90 -6.38
C TYR A 220 -2.38 5.77 -5.54
N LYS A 221 -1.98 4.53 -5.81
CA LYS A 221 -2.40 3.33 -5.10
C LYS A 221 -3.93 3.24 -4.93
N GLN A 222 -4.63 3.48 -6.05
CA GLN A 222 -6.10 3.45 -6.09
C GLN A 222 -6.59 2.30 -6.98
N ALA A 223 -7.70 1.67 -6.60
CA ALA A 223 -8.29 0.56 -7.36
C ALA A 223 -8.56 0.93 -8.82
N ILE A 224 -8.99 2.18 -9.10
CA ILE A 224 -9.28 2.62 -10.46
C ILE A 224 -8.00 2.85 -11.29
N THR A 225 -6.91 3.33 -10.68
CA THR A 225 -5.62 3.45 -11.37
C THR A 225 -5.04 2.08 -11.66
N ALA A 226 -5.10 1.15 -10.70
CA ALA A 226 -4.67 -0.23 -10.89
C ALA A 226 -5.46 -0.94 -12.01
N ALA A 227 -6.79 -0.74 -12.08
CA ALA A 227 -7.61 -1.29 -13.16
C ALA A 227 -7.22 -0.73 -14.53
N GLY A 228 -6.97 0.58 -14.63
CA GLY A 228 -6.50 1.23 -15.85
C GLY A 228 -5.13 0.70 -16.32
N MET A 229 -4.18 0.57 -15.39
CA MET A 229 -2.86 -0.02 -15.67
C MET A 229 -2.97 -1.48 -16.08
N GLY A 230 -3.85 -2.26 -15.46
CA GLY A 230 -4.11 -3.66 -15.85
C GLY A 230 -4.65 -3.78 -17.27
N CYS A 231 -5.53 -2.87 -17.68
CA CYS A 231 -6.01 -2.79 -19.07
C CYS A 231 -4.86 -2.51 -20.04
N GLN A 232 -3.98 -1.53 -19.73
CA GLN A 232 -2.81 -1.22 -20.55
C GLN A 232 -1.87 -2.42 -20.68
N ALA A 233 -1.55 -3.09 -19.56
CA ALA A 233 -0.67 -4.25 -19.56
C ALA A 233 -1.24 -5.43 -20.36
N ALA A 234 -2.56 -5.63 -20.34
CA ALA A 234 -3.22 -6.67 -21.13
C ALA A 234 -3.10 -6.38 -22.64
N MET A 235 -3.31 -5.12 -23.07
CA MET A 235 -3.18 -4.72 -24.47
C MET A 235 -1.72 -4.81 -24.95
N ASP A 236 -0.77 -4.40 -24.13
CA ASP A 236 0.67 -4.50 -24.46
C ASP A 236 1.10 -5.97 -24.56
N ALA A 237 0.62 -6.83 -23.67
CA ALA A 237 0.94 -8.25 -23.69
C ALA A 237 0.33 -8.96 -24.91
N GLU A 238 -0.91 -8.65 -25.29
CA GLU A 238 -1.58 -9.17 -26.47
C GLU A 238 -0.77 -8.83 -27.73
N LYS A 239 -0.47 -7.55 -27.94
CA LYS A 239 0.33 -7.10 -29.08
C LYS A 239 1.70 -7.75 -29.11
N TRP A 240 2.38 -7.83 -27.98
CA TRP A 240 3.68 -8.46 -27.89
C TRP A 240 3.65 -9.94 -28.25
N LEU A 241 2.61 -10.70 -27.81
CA LEU A 241 2.43 -12.11 -28.15
C LEU A 241 2.21 -12.31 -29.66
N GLU A 242 1.41 -11.44 -30.31
CA GLU A 242 1.19 -11.48 -31.76
C GLU A 242 2.50 -11.29 -32.56
N GLU A 243 3.40 -10.44 -32.07
CA GLU A 243 4.65 -10.12 -32.74
C GLU A 243 5.79 -11.15 -32.48
N ASN A 244 5.74 -11.89 -31.34
CA ASN A 244 6.88 -12.66 -30.84
C ASN A 244 6.62 -14.17 -30.64
N VAL A 245 5.39 -14.63 -30.78
CA VAL A 245 5.01 -16.03 -30.56
C VAL A 245 4.24 -16.54 -31.77
N HIS A 246 4.86 -17.44 -32.53
CA HIS A 246 4.30 -18.03 -33.76
C HIS A 246 4.07 -19.52 -33.64
#